data_f3ab41e1428ee2f1b0fc4cdaa246b71d
#
_entry.id   f3ab41e1428ee2f1b0fc4cdaa246b71d
#
_cell.length_a   1.000
_cell.length_b   1.000
_cell.length_c   1.000
_cell.angle_alpha   90.00
_cell.angle_beta   90.00
_cell.angle_gamma   90.00
#
_symmetry.space_group_name_H-M   'P 1'
#
loop_
_entity.id
_entity.type
_entity.pdbx_description
1 polymer ?
#
loop_
_entity_poly.entity_id
_entity_poly.type
_entity_poly.pdbx_seq_one_letter_code
_entity_poly.pdbx_strand_id
1 'polypeptide(L)'
;MRPTYETQGDVDNEREVMRLLCAKWQCQFAKLPKKYALDYVLIRHDEVKAFAEVKCRTNPVGAYPTYMLALQKVIAAKELTRSTGKPSMLIVRWSDAIGYTHLAGDYKVRVGGRVDRGDWQDVEPVVDISLDDFVMWATNAP
;
A
#
# COMPACT_ATOMS: atom_id res chain seq x y z
N MET A 1 -10.63 13.79 16.02
CA MET A 1 -10.07 12.49 15.56
C MET A 1 -10.79 12.03 14.31
N ARG A 2 -10.05 11.62 13.32
CA ARG A 2 -10.63 11.11 12.07
C ARG A 2 -11.29 9.75 12.29
N PRO A 3 -12.51 9.49 11.78
CA PRO A 3 -13.14 8.17 11.88
C PRO A 3 -12.32 7.08 11.18
N THR A 4 -12.43 5.86 11.68
CA THR A 4 -11.80 4.68 11.05
C THR A 4 -12.81 4.05 10.11
N TYR A 5 -12.43 3.88 8.84
CA TYR A 5 -13.27 3.27 7.80
C TYR A 5 -12.86 1.83 7.47
N GLU A 6 -11.81 1.32 8.13
CA GLU A 6 -11.34 -0.04 7.93
C GLU A 6 -12.29 -1.05 8.57
N THR A 7 -12.67 -2.09 7.84
CA THR A 7 -13.53 -3.17 8.30
C THR A 7 -12.72 -4.45 8.49
N GLN A 8 -13.29 -5.46 9.17
CA GLN A 8 -12.65 -6.76 9.29
C GLN A 8 -12.45 -7.41 7.92
N GLY A 9 -13.41 -7.24 6.99
CA GLY A 9 -13.27 -7.73 5.62
C GLY A 9 -12.08 -7.10 4.90
N ASP A 10 -11.83 -5.81 5.12
CA ASP A 10 -10.67 -5.11 4.55
C ASP A 10 -9.37 -5.70 5.09
N VAL A 11 -9.30 -5.95 6.39
CA VAL A 11 -8.11 -6.55 7.02
C VAL A 11 -7.87 -7.96 6.49
N ASP A 12 -8.93 -8.76 6.30
CA ASP A 12 -8.81 -10.12 5.78
C ASP A 12 -8.31 -10.13 4.34
N ASN A 13 -8.77 -9.18 3.51
CA ASN A 13 -8.31 -9.03 2.13
C ASN A 13 -6.84 -8.66 2.06
N GLU A 14 -6.39 -7.73 2.89
CA GLU A 14 -4.99 -7.34 2.99
C GLU A 14 -4.11 -8.52 3.40
N ARG A 15 -4.55 -9.28 4.39
CA ARG A 15 -3.81 -10.44 4.90
C ARG A 15 -3.66 -11.50 3.82
N GLU A 16 -4.69 -11.72 3.01
CA GLU A 16 -4.62 -12.65 1.89
C GLU A 16 -3.56 -12.23 0.87
N VAL A 17 -3.51 -10.93 0.54
CA VAL A 17 -2.48 -10.38 -0.34
C VAL A 17 -1.09 -10.66 0.24
N MET A 18 -0.91 -10.41 1.53
CA MET A 18 0.38 -10.63 2.18
C MET A 18 0.78 -12.11 2.18
N ARG A 19 -0.16 -13.02 2.38
CA ARG A 19 0.10 -14.46 2.28
C ARG A 19 0.61 -14.86 0.91
N LEU A 20 -0.04 -14.36 -0.15
CA LEU A 20 0.34 -14.67 -1.53
C LEU A 20 1.75 -14.17 -1.85
N LEU A 21 2.06 -12.93 -1.48
CA LEU A 21 3.36 -12.34 -1.75
C LEU A 21 4.46 -12.95 -0.91
N CYS A 22 4.22 -13.20 0.36
CA CYS A 22 5.23 -13.78 1.24
C CYS A 22 5.56 -15.22 0.87
N ALA A 23 4.58 -15.97 0.37
CA ALA A 23 4.83 -17.30 -0.20
C ALA A 23 5.77 -17.20 -1.41
N LYS A 24 5.52 -16.21 -2.30
CA LYS A 24 6.33 -15.97 -3.48
C LYS A 24 7.74 -15.50 -3.11
N TRP A 25 7.86 -14.61 -2.14
CA TRP A 25 9.14 -14.03 -1.72
C TRP A 25 9.86 -14.84 -0.66
N GLN A 26 9.26 -15.93 -0.18
CA GLN A 26 9.82 -16.79 0.87
C GLN A 26 10.17 -15.99 2.11
N CYS A 27 9.20 -15.22 2.61
CA CYS A 27 9.35 -14.42 3.82
C CYS A 27 8.12 -14.55 4.70
N GLN A 28 8.21 -14.00 5.88
CA GLN A 28 7.11 -13.89 6.85
C GLN A 28 6.64 -12.46 6.89
N PHE A 29 5.44 -12.26 7.44
CA PHE A 29 4.91 -10.92 7.64
C PHE A 29 4.24 -10.83 9.01
N ALA A 30 4.17 -9.59 9.52
CA ALA A 30 3.40 -9.28 10.71
C ALA A 30 2.67 -7.96 10.49
N LYS A 31 1.44 -7.90 10.97
CA LYS A 31 0.64 -6.68 10.94
C LYS A 31 1.18 -5.69 11.96
N LEU A 32 1.42 -4.46 11.55
CA LEU A 32 1.80 -3.40 12.47
C LEU A 32 0.54 -2.85 13.17
N PRO A 33 0.67 -2.33 14.39
CA PRO A 33 -0.46 -1.69 15.08
C PRO A 33 -1.02 -0.52 14.27
N LYS A 34 -2.31 -0.23 14.45
CA LYS A 34 -3.02 0.81 13.68
C LYS A 34 -2.37 2.19 13.75
N LYS A 35 -1.67 2.49 14.81
CA LYS A 35 -1.00 3.79 14.98
C LYS A 35 0.27 3.94 14.14
N TYR A 36 0.79 2.85 13.60
CA TYR A 36 1.91 2.91 12.69
C TYR A 36 1.44 3.39 11.32
N ALA A 37 2.32 4.10 10.62
CA ALA A 37 1.97 4.71 9.35
C ALA A 37 1.78 3.70 8.23
N LEU A 38 2.46 2.56 8.30
CA LEU A 38 2.33 1.47 7.32
C LEU A 38 1.72 0.23 8.00
N ASP A 39 1.18 -0.67 7.18
CA ASP A 39 0.35 -1.78 7.65
C ASP A 39 1.13 -3.00 8.11
N TYR A 40 2.24 -3.31 7.42
CA TYR A 40 2.93 -4.59 7.61
C TYR A 40 4.43 -4.45 7.62
N VAL A 41 5.08 -5.41 8.28
CA VAL A 41 6.52 -5.62 8.23
C VAL A 41 6.78 -6.98 7.60
N LEU A 42 7.80 -7.07 6.73
CA LEU A 42 8.24 -8.31 6.11
C LEU A 42 9.53 -8.76 6.77
N ILE A 43 9.60 -10.05 7.09
CA ILE A 43 10.66 -10.64 7.90
C ILE A 43 11.23 -11.85 7.16
N ARG A 44 12.55 -11.96 7.14
CA ARG A 44 13.22 -13.14 6.64
C ARG A 44 14.46 -13.40 7.50
N HIS A 45 14.67 -14.65 7.89
CA HIS A 45 15.81 -15.03 8.74
C HIS A 45 15.87 -14.18 10.02
N ASP A 46 14.71 -13.97 10.66
CA ASP A 46 14.55 -13.20 11.88
C ASP A 46 14.98 -11.73 11.77
N GLU A 47 15.09 -11.20 10.54
CA GLU A 47 15.40 -9.80 10.29
C GLU A 47 14.26 -9.11 9.57
N VAL A 48 14.01 -7.86 9.94
CA VAL A 48 13.10 -6.99 9.18
C VAL A 48 13.76 -6.67 7.84
N LYS A 49 13.03 -6.93 6.76
CA LYS A 49 13.52 -6.72 5.38
C LYS A 49 12.86 -5.53 4.72
N ALA A 50 11.60 -5.25 5.04
CA ALA A 50 10.85 -4.18 4.40
C ALA A 50 9.59 -3.84 5.20
N PHE A 51 9.01 -2.70 4.89
CA PHE A 51 7.70 -2.29 5.38
C PHE A 51 6.74 -2.15 4.20
N ALA A 52 5.46 -2.37 4.43
CA ALA A 52 4.47 -2.34 3.37
C ALA A 52 3.16 -1.68 3.79
N GLU A 53 2.65 -0.83 2.90
CA GLU A 53 1.27 -0.39 2.90
C GLU A 53 0.52 -1.28 1.92
N VAL A 54 -0.64 -1.82 2.29
CA VAL A 54 -1.42 -2.71 1.43
C VAL A 54 -2.77 -2.08 1.13
N LYS A 55 -3.13 -2.05 -0.14
CA LYS A 55 -4.40 -1.51 -0.62
C LYS A 55 -5.08 -2.52 -1.55
N CYS A 56 -6.39 -2.66 -1.40
CA CYS A 56 -7.20 -3.48 -2.29
C CYS A 56 -8.17 -2.62 -3.07
N ARG A 57 -8.29 -2.86 -4.37
CA ARG A 57 -9.19 -2.16 -5.27
C ARG A 57 -10.08 -3.16 -6.00
N THR A 58 -11.29 -2.73 -6.34
CA THR A 58 -12.25 -3.55 -7.06
C THR A 58 -12.17 -3.40 -8.56
N ASN A 59 -11.50 -2.34 -9.05
CA ASN A 59 -11.31 -2.11 -10.48
C ASN A 59 -10.14 -2.91 -11.04
N PRO A 60 -10.11 -3.15 -12.35
CA PRO A 60 -8.94 -3.75 -12.99
C PRO A 60 -7.76 -2.77 -13.02
N VAL A 61 -6.54 -3.32 -13.10
CA VAL A 61 -5.31 -2.51 -13.08
C VAL A 61 -5.26 -1.50 -14.21
N GLY A 62 -5.82 -1.82 -15.37
CA GLY A 62 -5.81 -0.94 -16.54
C GLY A 62 -6.84 0.17 -16.52
N ALA A 63 -7.68 0.28 -15.49
CA ALA A 63 -8.73 1.32 -15.44
C ALA A 63 -8.17 2.74 -15.37
N TYR A 64 -6.99 2.92 -14.75
CA TYR A 64 -6.35 4.24 -14.60
C TYR A 64 -4.85 4.11 -14.84
N PRO A 65 -4.20 5.16 -15.36
CA PRO A 65 -2.75 5.11 -15.62
C PRO A 65 -1.90 5.29 -14.37
N THR A 66 -2.50 5.75 -13.26
CA THR A 66 -1.81 6.03 -12.00
C THR A 66 -2.57 5.45 -10.83
N TYR A 67 -1.85 5.26 -9.72
CA TYR A 67 -2.45 4.93 -8.43
C TYR A 67 -2.34 6.15 -7.50
N MET A 68 -3.46 6.56 -6.92
CA MET A 68 -3.52 7.71 -6.02
C MET A 68 -3.27 7.26 -4.58
N LEU A 69 -2.29 7.88 -3.91
CA LEU A 69 -1.95 7.59 -2.53
C LEU A 69 -1.84 8.89 -1.74
N ALA A 70 -2.27 8.88 -0.48
CA ALA A 70 -2.13 10.03 0.40
C ALA A 70 -0.65 10.41 0.54
N LEU A 71 -0.35 11.71 0.45
CA LEU A 71 1.02 12.21 0.60
C LEU A 71 1.60 11.81 1.96
N GLN A 72 0.78 11.77 3.01
CA GLN A 72 1.21 11.37 4.36
C GLN A 72 1.83 9.97 4.36
N LYS A 73 1.29 9.05 3.56
CA LYS A 73 1.85 7.69 3.46
C LYS A 73 3.23 7.68 2.81
N VAL A 74 3.42 8.51 1.80
CA VAL A 74 4.73 8.64 1.14
C VAL A 74 5.76 9.24 2.10
N ILE A 75 5.39 10.30 2.81
CA ILE A 75 6.28 10.94 3.79
C ILE A 75 6.66 9.94 4.89
N ALA A 76 5.69 9.23 5.43
CA ALA A 76 5.92 8.23 6.47
C ALA A 76 6.81 7.07 5.97
N ALA A 77 6.58 6.61 4.75
CA ALA A 77 7.38 5.55 4.13
C ALA A 77 8.83 5.98 3.96
N LYS A 78 9.06 7.19 3.46
CA LYS A 78 10.41 7.75 3.27
C LYS A 78 11.12 7.93 4.61
N GLU A 79 10.40 8.42 5.61
CA GLU A 79 10.94 8.60 6.96
C GLU A 79 11.32 7.27 7.59
N LEU A 80 10.48 6.26 7.44
CA LEU A 80 10.75 4.92 7.97
C LEU A 80 11.96 4.29 7.28
N THR A 81 12.08 4.44 5.97
CA THR A 81 13.25 3.98 5.22
C THR A 81 14.51 4.69 5.67
N ARG A 82 14.44 6.01 5.86
CA ARG A 82 15.58 6.80 6.29
C ARG A 82 16.07 6.38 7.68
N SER A 83 15.14 6.13 8.60
CA SER A 83 15.50 5.79 9.99
C SER A 83 15.94 4.35 10.20
N THR A 84 15.50 3.42 9.34
CA THR A 84 15.79 1.99 9.49
C THR A 84 16.76 1.44 8.46
N GLY A 85 16.94 2.13 7.34
CA GLY A 85 17.70 1.61 6.21
C GLY A 85 16.96 0.53 5.41
N LYS A 86 15.68 0.27 5.72
CA LYS A 86 14.90 -0.78 5.05
C LYS A 86 13.91 -0.14 4.08
N PRO A 87 13.63 -0.77 2.93
CA PRO A 87 12.67 -0.22 1.97
C PRO A 87 11.26 -0.22 2.51
N SER A 88 10.48 0.75 2.07
CA SER A 88 9.04 0.83 2.31
C SER A 88 8.34 0.77 0.97
N MET A 89 7.32 -0.10 0.86
CA MET A 89 6.66 -0.34 -0.41
C MET A 89 5.15 -0.18 -0.28
N LEU A 90 4.52 0.08 -1.42
CA LEU A 90 3.09 0.01 -1.59
C LEU A 90 2.77 -1.27 -2.35
N ILE A 91 1.87 -2.06 -1.81
CA ILE A 91 1.35 -3.26 -2.45
C ILE A 91 -0.12 -3.01 -2.75
N VAL A 92 -0.53 -3.21 -4.00
CA VAL A 92 -1.92 -3.01 -4.41
C VAL A 92 -2.43 -4.28 -5.08
N ARG A 93 -3.61 -4.72 -4.64
CA ARG A 93 -4.36 -5.75 -5.32
C ARG A 93 -5.50 -5.09 -6.09
N TRP A 94 -5.52 -5.30 -7.41
CA TRP A 94 -6.65 -4.98 -8.27
C TRP A 94 -7.47 -6.24 -8.53
N SER A 95 -8.55 -6.12 -9.27
CA SER A 95 -9.39 -7.30 -9.57
C SER A 95 -8.66 -8.37 -10.38
N ASP A 96 -7.65 -7.97 -11.15
CA ASP A 96 -6.94 -8.83 -12.10
C ASP A 96 -5.42 -8.89 -11.90
N ALA A 97 -4.88 -8.20 -10.91
CA ALA A 97 -3.42 -8.13 -10.72
C ALA A 97 -3.06 -7.77 -9.28
N ILE A 98 -1.87 -8.17 -8.88
CA ILE A 98 -1.20 -7.66 -7.68
C ILE A 98 0.09 -6.99 -8.15
N GLY A 99 0.39 -5.82 -7.61
CA GLY A 99 1.64 -5.13 -7.91
C GLY A 99 2.24 -4.49 -6.69
N TYR A 100 3.53 -4.16 -6.79
CA TYR A 100 4.20 -3.39 -5.74
C TYR A 100 5.11 -2.35 -6.35
N THR A 101 5.35 -1.29 -5.59
CA THR A 101 6.34 -0.28 -5.92
C THR A 101 7.01 0.21 -4.64
N HIS A 102 8.28 0.59 -4.73
CA HIS A 102 8.96 1.21 -3.60
C HIS A 102 8.52 2.67 -3.50
N LEU A 103 8.20 3.12 -2.28
CA LEU A 103 7.76 4.49 -2.03
C LEU A 103 8.98 5.40 -1.85
N ALA A 104 9.78 5.53 -2.89
CA ALA A 104 11.04 6.27 -2.88
C ALA A 104 11.13 7.32 -3.99
N GLY A 105 10.10 7.47 -4.82
CA GLY A 105 10.10 8.40 -5.94
C GLY A 105 9.83 9.84 -5.55
N ASP A 106 10.04 10.74 -6.50
CA ASP A 106 9.67 12.15 -6.38
C ASP A 106 8.34 12.32 -7.11
N TYR A 107 7.27 12.31 -6.35
CA TYR A 107 5.93 12.34 -6.90
C TYR A 107 5.37 13.77 -6.92
N LYS A 108 4.55 14.06 -7.92
CA LYS A 108 3.81 15.32 -7.95
C LYS A 108 2.67 15.27 -6.94
N VAL A 109 2.49 16.36 -6.20
CA VAL A 109 1.45 16.48 -5.18
C VAL A 109 0.30 17.30 -5.75
N ARG A 110 -0.92 16.84 -5.47
CA ARG A 110 -2.14 17.56 -5.78
C ARG A 110 -3.16 17.36 -4.68
N VAL A 111 -4.20 18.15 -4.66
CA VAL A 111 -5.33 17.92 -3.75
C VAL A 111 -6.24 16.88 -4.39
N GLY A 112 -6.59 15.86 -3.62
CA GLY A 112 -7.43 14.77 -4.08
C GLY A 112 -8.13 14.08 -2.91
N GLY A 113 -8.54 12.83 -3.13
CA GLY A 113 -9.25 12.04 -2.15
C GLY A 113 -10.70 11.81 -2.55
N ARG A 114 -11.46 11.15 -1.68
CA ARG A 114 -12.86 10.85 -1.98
C ARG A 114 -13.77 11.89 -1.36
N VAL A 115 -14.88 12.19 -2.06
CA VAL A 115 -15.88 13.17 -1.60
C VAL A 115 -17.25 12.54 -1.36
N ASP A 116 -17.42 11.27 -1.69
CA ASP A 116 -18.71 10.58 -1.67
C ASP A 116 -19.26 10.36 -0.26
N ARG A 117 -18.40 10.39 0.77
CA ARG A 117 -18.82 10.26 2.17
C ARG A 117 -19.14 11.58 2.83
N GLY A 118 -18.88 12.70 2.18
CA GLY A 118 -19.11 14.03 2.73
C GLY A 118 -18.20 14.39 3.90
N ASP A 119 -17.12 13.64 4.13
CA ASP A 119 -16.13 13.91 5.18
C ASP A 119 -15.02 14.77 4.58
N TRP A 120 -14.89 16.02 5.06
CA TRP A 120 -13.85 16.93 4.54
C TRP A 120 -12.43 16.38 4.73
N GLN A 121 -12.22 15.48 5.72
CA GLN A 121 -10.93 14.88 5.97
C GLN A 121 -10.50 13.88 4.88
N ASP A 122 -11.45 13.48 4.03
CA ASP A 122 -11.15 12.65 2.87
C ASP A 122 -10.47 13.44 1.74
N VAL A 123 -10.59 14.78 1.77
CA VAL A 123 -9.94 15.65 0.78
C VAL A 123 -8.58 16.07 1.37
N GLU A 124 -7.52 15.60 0.74
CA GLU A 124 -6.17 15.75 1.29
C GLU A 124 -5.12 15.82 0.17
N PRO A 125 -3.88 16.24 0.49
CA PRO A 125 -2.79 16.12 -0.47
C PRO A 125 -2.54 14.66 -0.83
N VAL A 126 -2.44 14.40 -2.12
CA VAL A 126 -2.19 13.05 -2.65
C VAL A 126 -1.08 13.10 -3.70
N VAL A 127 -0.53 11.94 -3.99
CA VAL A 127 0.40 11.74 -5.10
C VAL A 127 -0.21 10.75 -6.08
N ASP A 128 0.13 10.88 -7.36
CA ASP A 128 -0.24 9.91 -8.38
C ASP A 128 1.02 9.13 -8.77
N ILE A 129 1.00 7.83 -8.53
CA ILE A 129 2.12 6.94 -8.81
C ILE A 129 1.85 6.26 -10.14
N SER A 130 2.75 6.41 -11.11
CA SER A 130 2.60 5.77 -12.42
C SER A 130 2.56 4.26 -12.25
N LEU A 131 1.64 3.59 -12.95
CA LEU A 131 1.60 2.13 -12.97
C LEU A 131 2.85 1.54 -13.62
N ASP A 132 3.58 2.31 -14.43
CA ASP A 132 4.86 1.89 -14.99
C ASP A 132 5.92 1.67 -13.91
N ASP A 133 5.75 2.28 -12.74
CA ASP A 133 6.67 2.12 -11.62
C ASP A 133 6.40 0.87 -10.79
N PHE A 134 5.33 0.14 -11.09
CA PHE A 134 4.98 -1.08 -10.37
C PHE A 134 5.55 -2.30 -11.04
N VAL A 135 5.96 -3.28 -10.23
CA VAL A 135 6.18 -4.66 -10.68
C VAL A 135 4.86 -5.40 -10.53
N MET A 136 4.36 -5.98 -11.61
CA MET A 136 3.02 -6.56 -11.66
C MET A 136 3.03 -8.06 -11.84
N TRP A 137 2.04 -8.72 -11.23
CA TRP A 137 1.68 -10.10 -11.53
C TRP A 137 0.20 -10.17 -11.85
N ALA A 138 -0.17 -10.90 -12.89
CA ALA A 138 -1.57 -11.23 -13.11
C ALA A 138 -2.04 -12.16 -12.00
N THR A 139 -3.14 -11.82 -11.37
CA THR A 139 -3.82 -12.74 -10.46
C THR A 139 -4.87 -13.49 -11.26
N ASN A 140 -4.45 -14.25 -12.22
CA ASN A 140 -5.35 -15.22 -12.77
C ASN A 140 -5.49 -16.31 -11.72
N ALA A 141 -6.15 -15.89 -10.64
CA ALA A 141 -6.44 -16.94 -9.72
C ALA A 141 -6.76 -18.13 -10.57
N PRO A 142 -6.56 -19.19 -10.20
CA PRO A 142 -7.10 -19.64 -8.95
C PRO A 142 -6.23 -19.25 -7.83
#